data_8c627851b968db4262410a30525dbff9
#
_entry.id   8c627851b968db4262410a30525dbff9
#
_cell.length_a   1.000
_cell.length_b   1.000
_cell.length_c   1.000
_cell.angle_alpha   90.00
_cell.angle_beta   90.00
_cell.angle_gamma   90.00
#
_symmetry.space_group_name_H-M   'P 1'
#
loop_
_entity.id
_entity.type
_entity.pdbx_description
1 polymer ?
#
loop_
_entity_poly.entity_id
_entity_poly.type
_entity_poly.pdbx_seq_one_letter_code
_entity_poly.pdbx_strand_id
1 'polypeptide(L)'
;MTELLNKLKVLWNQHHEISEAKNFKKHQIKEKAFDAKKRGTRIVPLKQIVGSVGRYHDFDRKFRLKRHISTDRLEHVKELMQGGVSLPPVRLYQIKDEYYVLDGNHRVSAAKKLGYRYIEARIVEFLPAHTHN
;
A
#
# COMPACT_ATOMS: atom_id res chain seq x y z
N MET A 1 -27.31 -10.82 -25.58
CA MET A 1 -26.08 -10.09 -26.01
C MET A 1 -25.72 -8.99 -25.04
N THR A 2 -26.67 -8.10 -24.70
CA THR A 2 -26.41 -6.99 -23.79
C THR A 2 -26.03 -7.48 -22.39
N GLU A 3 -26.65 -8.54 -21.88
CA GLU A 3 -26.34 -9.10 -20.58
C GLU A 3 -24.94 -9.67 -20.51
N LEU A 4 -24.48 -10.33 -21.58
CA LEU A 4 -23.14 -10.88 -21.64
C LEU A 4 -22.08 -9.78 -21.62
N LEU A 5 -22.31 -8.70 -22.38
CA LEU A 5 -21.41 -7.55 -22.40
C LEU A 5 -21.32 -6.88 -21.05
N ASN A 6 -22.45 -6.75 -20.35
CA ASN A 6 -22.48 -6.18 -19.01
C ASN A 6 -21.73 -7.06 -18.01
N LYS A 7 -21.90 -8.37 -18.08
CA LYS A 7 -21.14 -9.32 -17.24
C LYS A 7 -19.65 -9.22 -17.48
N LEU A 8 -19.23 -9.13 -18.73
CA LEU A 8 -17.82 -8.99 -19.08
C LEU A 8 -17.25 -7.67 -18.55
N LYS A 9 -18.00 -6.59 -18.65
CA LYS A 9 -17.59 -5.30 -18.09
C LYS A 9 -17.41 -5.38 -16.59
N VAL A 10 -18.36 -5.98 -15.88
CA VAL A 10 -18.28 -6.11 -14.42
C VAL A 10 -17.08 -6.94 -14.02
N LEU A 11 -16.84 -8.07 -14.69
CA LEU A 11 -15.68 -8.92 -14.42
C LEU A 11 -14.37 -8.18 -14.70
N TRP A 12 -14.31 -7.44 -15.79
CA TRP A 12 -13.12 -6.67 -16.15
C TRP A 12 -12.84 -5.59 -15.10
N ASN A 13 -13.87 -4.86 -14.67
CA ASN A 13 -13.73 -3.82 -13.65
C ASN A 13 -13.27 -4.39 -12.31
N GLN A 14 -13.84 -5.53 -11.90
CA GLN A 14 -13.44 -6.20 -10.67
C GLN A 14 -11.98 -6.63 -10.72
N HIS A 15 -11.56 -7.23 -11.83
CA HIS A 15 -10.18 -7.65 -12.01
C HIS A 15 -9.23 -6.46 -12.00
N HIS A 16 -9.63 -5.36 -12.65
CA HIS A 16 -8.83 -4.15 -12.73
C HIS A 16 -8.66 -3.52 -11.35
N GLU A 17 -9.73 -3.44 -10.57
CA GLU A 17 -9.66 -2.92 -9.19
C GLU A 17 -8.80 -3.79 -8.29
N ILE A 18 -8.89 -5.11 -8.42
CA ILE A 18 -8.10 -6.04 -7.61
C ILE A 18 -6.62 -5.96 -7.96
N SER A 19 -6.28 -5.64 -9.21
CA SER A 19 -4.88 -5.62 -9.66
C SER A 19 -4.11 -4.38 -9.21
N GLU A 20 -4.79 -3.32 -8.77
CA GLU A 20 -4.13 -2.11 -8.31
C GLU A 20 -4.00 -2.05 -6.79
N ALA A 21 -2.95 -1.41 -6.30
CA ALA A 21 -2.83 -1.08 -4.89
C ALA A 21 -3.99 -0.16 -4.50
N LYS A 22 -4.45 -0.27 -3.26
CA LYS A 22 -5.56 0.56 -2.79
C LYS A 22 -5.19 2.03 -2.72
N ASN A 23 -6.18 2.88 -2.89
CA ASN A 23 -6.06 4.32 -2.81
C ASN A 23 -6.47 4.79 -1.41
N PHE A 24 -5.54 5.40 -0.69
CA PHE A 24 -5.78 5.89 0.66
C PHE A 24 -6.95 6.88 0.73
N LYS A 25 -7.01 7.82 -0.21
CA LYS A 25 -8.03 8.89 -0.17
C LYS A 25 -9.45 8.34 -0.26
N LYS A 26 -9.66 7.34 -1.10
CA LYS A 26 -10.96 6.68 -1.19
C LYS A 26 -11.36 6.02 0.12
N HIS A 27 -10.44 5.35 0.77
CA HIS A 27 -10.69 4.72 2.07
C HIS A 27 -10.94 5.77 3.15
N GLN A 28 -10.15 6.84 3.14
CA GLN A 28 -10.32 7.96 4.08
C GLN A 28 -11.71 8.57 4.00
N ILE A 29 -12.19 8.82 2.78
CA ILE A 29 -13.52 9.39 2.56
C ILE A 29 -14.61 8.42 3.01
N LYS A 30 -14.48 7.16 2.65
CA LYS A 30 -15.44 6.12 3.02
C LYS A 30 -15.61 5.99 4.52
N GLU A 31 -14.51 6.01 5.27
CA GLU A 31 -14.53 5.86 6.72
C GLU A 31 -14.66 7.17 7.47
N LYS A 32 -14.68 8.30 6.76
CA LYS A 32 -14.65 9.65 7.36
C LYS A 32 -13.50 9.79 8.35
N ALA A 33 -12.32 9.32 7.97
CA ALA A 33 -11.15 9.22 8.84
C ALA A 33 -10.25 10.44 8.66
N PHE A 34 -10.57 11.54 9.32
CA PHE A 34 -9.85 12.80 9.17
C PHE A 34 -9.10 13.23 10.43
N ASP A 35 -9.23 12.50 11.53
CA ASP A 35 -8.53 12.82 12.77
C ASP A 35 -7.19 12.09 12.79
N ALA A 36 -6.12 12.83 12.52
CA ALA A 36 -4.78 12.28 12.41
C ALA A 36 -4.08 12.22 13.77
N LYS A 37 -3.52 11.05 14.11
CA LYS A 37 -2.73 10.85 15.33
C LYS A 37 -1.38 10.27 14.98
N LYS A 38 -0.30 10.90 15.43
CA LYS A 38 1.05 10.35 15.29
C LYS A 38 1.21 9.15 16.22
N ARG A 39 1.63 8.02 15.69
CA ARG A 39 1.82 6.79 16.46
C ARG A 39 3.29 6.40 16.63
N GLY A 40 4.22 7.19 16.10
CA GLY A 40 5.64 6.91 16.19
C GLY A 40 6.10 5.76 15.30
N THR A 41 7.20 5.15 15.68
CA THR A 41 7.84 4.07 14.91
C THR A 41 7.37 2.72 15.44
N ARG A 42 6.93 1.84 14.55
CA ARG A 42 6.43 0.51 14.89
C ARG A 42 6.88 -0.51 13.85
N ILE A 43 6.86 -1.78 14.23
CA ILE A 43 7.05 -2.90 13.32
C ILE A 43 5.67 -3.29 12.78
N VAL A 44 5.53 -3.27 11.46
CA VAL A 44 4.25 -3.47 10.78
C VAL A 44 4.30 -4.73 9.91
N PRO A 45 3.27 -5.59 9.97
CA PRO A 45 3.19 -6.72 9.05
C PRO A 45 3.04 -6.22 7.61
N LEU A 46 3.90 -6.68 6.72
CA LEU A 46 3.86 -6.26 5.32
C LEU A 46 2.54 -6.60 4.63
N LYS A 47 1.90 -7.69 5.04
CA LYS A 47 0.61 -8.08 4.46
C LYS A 47 -0.51 -7.08 4.75
N GLN A 48 -0.36 -6.23 5.76
CA GLN A 48 -1.35 -5.21 6.09
C GLN A 48 -1.11 -3.90 5.34
N ILE A 49 -0.03 -3.79 4.60
CA ILE A 49 0.22 -2.65 3.73
C ILE A 49 -0.46 -2.93 2.40
N VAL A 50 -1.58 -2.28 2.17
CA VAL A 50 -2.50 -2.63 1.08
C VAL A 50 -2.53 -1.62 -0.05
N GLY A 51 -1.94 -0.45 0.15
CA GLY A 51 -2.02 0.61 -0.84
C GLY A 51 -1.00 1.70 -0.64
N SER A 52 -1.18 2.77 -1.39
CA SER A 52 -0.27 3.92 -1.37
C SER A 52 -1.08 5.21 -1.43
N VAL A 53 -0.51 6.26 -0.85
CA VAL A 53 -1.14 7.58 -0.89
C VAL A 53 -1.03 8.19 -2.28
N GLY A 54 0.12 8.03 -2.93
CA GLY A 54 0.39 8.71 -4.20
C GLY A 54 0.77 7.83 -5.39
N ARG A 55 1.17 6.59 -5.17
CA ARG A 55 1.71 5.74 -6.25
C ARG A 55 0.96 4.43 -6.43
N TYR A 56 -0.32 4.42 -6.07
CA TYR A 56 -1.12 3.20 -6.15
C TYR A 56 -1.30 2.68 -7.59
N HIS A 57 -1.13 3.53 -8.61
CA HIS A 57 -1.21 3.12 -10.01
C HIS A 57 0.02 2.35 -10.49
N ASP A 58 1.18 2.54 -9.84
CA ASP A 58 2.43 1.92 -10.26
C ASP A 58 2.59 0.50 -9.72
N PHE A 59 1.80 0.12 -8.72
CA PHE A 59 1.92 -1.15 -8.00
C PHE A 59 0.60 -1.91 -8.02
N ASP A 60 0.69 -3.24 -7.99
CA ASP A 60 -0.47 -4.09 -7.78
C ASP A 60 -0.75 -4.25 -6.27
N ARG A 61 -1.76 -5.04 -5.91
CA ARG A 61 -2.14 -5.24 -4.50
C ARG A 61 -1.08 -5.93 -3.66
N LYS A 62 -0.16 -6.64 -4.29
CA LYS A 62 0.98 -7.27 -3.61
C LYS A 62 2.21 -6.39 -3.62
N PHE A 63 2.07 -5.13 -4.02
CA PHE A 63 3.14 -4.14 -4.15
C PHE A 63 4.23 -4.55 -5.13
N ARG A 64 3.85 -5.28 -6.19
CA ARG A 64 4.75 -5.56 -7.30
C ARG A 64 4.60 -4.44 -8.32
N LEU A 65 5.72 -3.97 -8.85
CA LEU A 65 5.70 -2.99 -9.93
C LEU A 65 4.99 -3.56 -11.16
N LYS A 66 4.11 -2.76 -11.75
CA LYS A 66 3.46 -3.13 -13.00
C LYS A 66 4.50 -3.16 -14.13
N ARG A 67 4.23 -3.98 -15.15
CA ARG A 67 5.18 -4.26 -16.24
C ARG A 67 5.78 -3.02 -16.91
N HIS A 68 5.01 -1.97 -17.06
CA HIS A 68 5.43 -0.77 -17.77
C HIS A 68 6.28 0.19 -16.94
N ILE A 69 6.53 -0.15 -15.67
CA ILE A 69 7.28 0.71 -14.76
C ILE A 69 8.72 0.19 -14.65
N SER A 70 9.69 1.11 -14.68
CA SER A 70 11.10 0.75 -14.53
C SER A 70 11.38 0.09 -13.18
N THR A 71 12.18 -0.98 -13.20
CA THR A 71 12.56 -1.73 -12.00
C THR A 71 13.91 -1.31 -11.42
N ASP A 72 14.61 -0.36 -12.02
CA ASP A 72 15.98 -0.02 -11.63
C ASP A 72 16.07 0.38 -10.16
N ARG A 73 15.17 1.24 -9.70
CA ARG A 73 15.16 1.70 -8.32
C ARG A 73 14.81 0.56 -7.35
N LEU A 74 13.91 -0.31 -7.75
CA LEU A 74 13.53 -1.47 -6.95
C LEU A 74 14.72 -2.43 -6.80
N GLU A 75 15.42 -2.72 -7.89
CA GLU A 75 16.58 -3.61 -7.85
C GLU A 75 17.69 -3.05 -6.98
N HIS A 76 17.91 -1.73 -7.03
CA HIS A 76 18.90 -1.07 -6.18
C HIS A 76 18.54 -1.23 -4.70
N VAL A 77 17.28 -0.99 -4.34
CA VAL A 77 16.81 -1.14 -2.95
C VAL A 77 16.97 -2.59 -2.47
N LYS A 78 16.63 -3.56 -3.33
CA LYS A 78 16.80 -4.98 -3.01
C LYS A 78 18.28 -5.31 -2.72
N GLU A 79 19.18 -4.80 -3.53
CA GLU A 79 20.63 -5.00 -3.34
C GLU A 79 21.08 -4.46 -1.98
N LEU A 80 20.63 -3.25 -1.61
CA LEU A 80 20.97 -2.66 -0.33
C LEU A 80 20.47 -3.51 0.83
N MET A 81 19.24 -3.98 0.75
CA MET A 81 18.64 -4.82 1.79
C MET A 81 19.37 -6.17 1.91
N GLN A 82 19.66 -6.81 0.78
CA GLN A 82 20.38 -8.08 0.77
C GLN A 82 21.80 -7.95 1.29
N GLY A 83 22.43 -6.78 1.09
CA GLY A 83 23.74 -6.46 1.60
C GLY A 83 23.77 -6.10 3.08
N GLY A 84 22.62 -6.16 3.78
CA GLY A 84 22.54 -5.86 5.21
C GLY A 84 22.54 -4.38 5.54
N VAL A 85 22.34 -3.52 4.55
CA VAL A 85 22.27 -2.07 4.79
C VAL A 85 20.95 -1.74 5.49
N SER A 86 21.04 -1.04 6.62
CA SER A 86 19.87 -0.57 7.35
C SER A 86 19.29 0.65 6.65
N LEU A 87 18.06 0.54 6.16
CA LEU A 87 17.35 1.64 5.51
C LEU A 87 16.46 2.37 6.51
N PRO A 88 16.16 3.66 6.28
CA PRO A 88 15.26 4.40 7.17
C PRO A 88 13.89 3.74 7.22
N PRO A 89 13.13 3.93 8.32
CA PRO A 89 11.74 3.44 8.38
C PRO A 89 10.92 4.04 7.25
N VAL A 90 10.03 3.24 6.67
CA VAL A 90 9.05 3.75 5.71
C VAL A 90 8.02 4.60 6.45
N ARG A 91 7.29 5.44 5.73
CA ARG A 91 6.24 6.27 6.34
C ARG A 91 4.90 5.78 5.85
N LEU A 92 3.99 5.48 6.80
CA LEU A 92 2.69 4.90 6.50
C LEU A 92 1.57 5.74 7.09
N TYR A 93 0.46 5.78 6.36
CA TYR A 93 -0.82 6.20 6.91
C TYR A 93 -1.63 4.96 7.25
N GLN A 94 -2.34 5.01 8.37
CA GLN A 94 -3.14 3.88 8.86
C GLN A 94 -4.60 4.30 8.97
N ILE A 95 -5.50 3.43 8.49
CA ILE A 95 -6.92 3.50 8.78
C ILE A 95 -7.32 2.13 9.30
N LYS A 96 -7.78 2.05 10.55
CA LYS A 96 -8.07 0.77 11.22
C LYS A 96 -6.84 -0.14 11.18
N ASP A 97 -6.93 -1.30 10.56
CA ASP A 97 -5.82 -2.27 10.48
C ASP A 97 -5.15 -2.29 9.11
N GLU A 98 -5.43 -1.32 8.25
CA GLU A 98 -4.83 -1.23 6.92
C GLU A 98 -3.87 -0.06 6.84
N TYR A 99 -2.76 -0.28 6.12
CA TYR A 99 -1.71 0.71 5.98
C TYR A 99 -1.51 1.09 4.52
N TYR A 100 -1.16 2.36 4.32
CA TYR A 100 -0.92 2.96 3.01
C TYR A 100 0.42 3.65 3.00
N VAL A 101 1.22 3.42 1.98
CA VAL A 101 2.58 3.99 1.91
C VAL A 101 2.51 5.45 1.54
N LEU A 102 3.04 6.32 2.44
CA LEU A 102 3.27 7.72 2.14
C LEU A 102 4.65 7.89 1.51
N ASP A 103 5.65 7.21 2.05
CA ASP A 103 7.02 7.24 1.56
C ASP A 103 7.66 5.87 1.73
N GLY A 104 8.27 5.34 0.68
CA GLY A 104 8.96 4.07 0.71
C GLY A 104 8.30 2.95 -0.10
N ASN A 105 7.57 3.26 -1.17
CA ASN A 105 6.93 2.25 -2.01
C ASN A 105 7.92 1.19 -2.50
N HIS A 106 9.13 1.59 -2.93
CA HIS A 106 10.14 0.64 -3.40
C HIS A 106 10.70 -0.21 -2.27
N ARG A 107 10.85 0.36 -1.07
CA ARG A 107 11.30 -0.41 0.11
C ARG A 107 10.26 -1.45 0.51
N VAL A 108 8.98 -1.10 0.48
CA VAL A 108 7.89 -2.06 0.75
C VAL A 108 7.88 -3.15 -0.31
N SER A 109 7.97 -2.79 -1.59
CA SER A 109 7.99 -3.75 -2.68
C SER A 109 9.18 -4.69 -2.58
N ALA A 110 10.37 -4.15 -2.30
CA ALA A 110 11.59 -4.94 -2.13
C ALA A 110 11.46 -5.92 -0.96
N ALA A 111 10.97 -5.45 0.18
CA ALA A 111 10.81 -6.28 1.37
C ALA A 111 9.85 -7.44 1.10
N LYS A 112 8.73 -7.18 0.42
CA LYS A 112 7.79 -8.24 0.05
C LYS A 112 8.42 -9.26 -0.91
N LYS A 113 9.16 -8.78 -1.91
CA LYS A 113 9.85 -9.68 -2.86
C LYS A 113 10.90 -10.54 -2.19
N LEU A 114 11.60 -10.01 -1.21
CA LEU A 114 12.62 -10.74 -0.46
C LEU A 114 12.04 -11.68 0.60
N GLY A 115 10.72 -11.71 0.75
CA GLY A 115 10.05 -12.61 1.69
C GLY A 115 10.05 -12.12 3.13
N TYR A 116 10.31 -10.86 3.37
CA TYR A 116 10.20 -10.31 4.72
C TYR A 116 8.75 -10.31 5.15
N ARG A 117 8.50 -10.52 6.44
CA ARG A 117 7.15 -10.51 7.00
C ARG A 117 6.78 -9.16 7.59
N TYR A 118 7.78 -8.40 8.03
CA TYR A 118 7.59 -7.16 8.78
C TYR A 118 8.50 -6.07 8.25
N ILE A 119 8.11 -4.83 8.49
CA ILE A 119 8.93 -3.69 8.13
C ILE A 119 8.79 -2.62 9.22
N GLU A 120 9.88 -1.89 9.47
CA GLU A 120 9.84 -0.76 10.40
C GLU A 120 9.23 0.45 9.72
N ALA A 121 8.29 1.10 10.40
CA ALA A 121 7.55 2.22 9.82
C ALA A 121 7.22 3.30 10.85
N ARG A 122 7.19 4.53 10.38
CA ARG A 122 6.61 5.65 11.11
C ARG A 122 5.16 5.79 10.68
N ILE A 123 4.26 5.89 11.66
CA ILE A 123 2.83 5.78 11.42
C ILE A 123 2.09 7.03 11.84
N VAL A 124 1.19 7.49 10.97
CA VAL A 124 0.13 8.41 11.31
C VAL A 124 -1.19 7.68 11.11
N GLU A 125 -1.97 7.55 12.18
CA GLU A 125 -3.27 6.90 12.12
C GLU A 125 -4.37 7.94 11.93
N PHE A 126 -5.29 7.65 11.01
CA PHE A 126 -6.47 8.48 10.76
C PHE A 126 -7.68 7.76 11.34
N LEU A 127 -8.31 8.39 12.33
CA LEU A 127 -9.42 7.79 13.07
C LEU A 127 -10.76 8.14 12.43
N PRO A 128 -11.65 7.15 12.28
CA PRO A 128 -13.00 7.39 11.79
C PRO A 128 -13.78 8.34 12.71
N ALA A 129 -14.61 9.19 12.12
CA ALA A 129 -15.27 10.27 12.83
C ALA A 129 -16.42 9.81 13.73
N HIS A 130 -16.92 8.60 13.55
CA HIS A 130 -18.14 8.17 14.22
C HIS A 130 -17.92 7.46 15.53
N THR A 131 -16.75 7.54 16.06
CA THR A 131 -16.38 6.68 17.16
C THR A 131 -16.70 7.20 18.52
N HIS A 132 -17.54 8.22 18.64
CA HIS A 132 -17.81 8.73 19.94
C HIS A 132 -19.14 8.43 20.39
N ASN A 133 -19.38 7.35 20.71
CA ASN A 133 -20.62 7.07 21.41
C ASN A 133 -20.37 6.57 22.79
#